data_dec0e9eec9fe9fc3dee39d152abeadf5
#
_entry.id   dec0e9eec9fe9fc3dee39d152abeadf5
#
_cell.length_a   1.000
_cell.length_b   1.000
_cell.length_c   1.000
_cell.angle_alpha   90.00
_cell.angle_beta   90.00
_cell.angle_gamma   90.00
#
_symmetry.space_group_name_H-M   'P 1'
#
loop_
_entity.id
_entity.type
_entity.pdbx_description
1 polymer ?
#
loop_
_entity_poly.entity_id
_entity_poly.type
_entity_poly.pdbx_seq_one_letter_code
_entity_poly.pdbx_strand_id
1 'polypeptide(L)'
;MATSPTSEQLLVIIDPAARRTDGESVRIAKDVLSAGAAGTKVCLPDGPEEFARVLARRGSRRPVVIGDDRALTRAVALLHRQRALAACVLSVVPVGGSLGVAHALGVPTGAVAAARAVLDGAERRLDLLVDDSDGIVLGALRIPPLPLAPQDPGGPRDSREAHDPGEGHDAPGSGSPRDPRADQRTHGGWGLHGG
;
A
#
# COMPACT_ATOMS: atom_id res chain seq x y z
N MET A 1 -13.85 -34.20 17.02
CA MET A 1 -13.00 -34.72 15.92
C MET A 1 -12.03 -33.62 15.57
N ALA A 2 -10.78 -33.76 15.96
CA ALA A 2 -9.71 -32.79 15.57
C ALA A 2 -9.41 -33.05 14.10
N THR A 3 -9.78 -32.13 13.24
CA THR A 3 -9.37 -32.13 11.83
C THR A 3 -7.86 -31.87 11.83
N SER A 4 -7.09 -32.89 11.50
CA SER A 4 -5.64 -32.73 11.28
C SER A 4 -5.44 -31.60 10.27
N PRO A 5 -4.49 -30.67 10.48
CA PRO A 5 -4.20 -29.67 9.48
C PRO A 5 -3.74 -30.41 8.23
N THR A 6 -4.60 -30.46 7.24
CA THR A 6 -4.21 -30.88 5.89
C THR A 6 -3.04 -29.99 5.51
N SER A 7 -1.93 -30.58 5.15
CA SER A 7 -0.72 -29.87 4.74
C SER A 7 -1.06 -29.01 3.52
N GLU A 8 -1.57 -27.81 3.76
CA GLU A 8 -2.06 -26.94 2.70
C GLU A 8 -0.91 -26.40 1.86
N GLN A 9 -1.05 -26.59 0.56
CA GLN A 9 -0.17 -25.94 -0.39
C GLN A 9 -0.62 -24.49 -0.59
N LEU A 10 0.30 -23.55 -0.44
CA LEU A 10 0.03 -22.14 -0.61
C LEU A 10 0.41 -21.66 -2.02
N LEU A 11 -0.40 -20.76 -2.56
CA LEU A 11 -0.05 -19.93 -3.70
C LEU A 11 0.13 -18.49 -3.21
N VAL A 12 1.36 -18.08 -3.01
CA VAL A 12 1.69 -16.72 -2.56
C VAL A 12 1.81 -15.80 -3.78
N ILE A 13 0.96 -14.80 -3.84
CA ILE A 13 0.92 -13.80 -4.92
C ILE A 13 1.35 -12.46 -4.31
N ILE A 14 2.48 -11.93 -4.77
CA ILE A 14 3.07 -10.71 -4.25
C ILE A 14 2.74 -9.55 -5.19
N ASP A 15 1.97 -8.57 -4.68
CA ASP A 15 1.63 -7.39 -5.46
C ASP A 15 2.86 -6.55 -5.77
N PRO A 16 3.02 -6.04 -7.02
CA PRO A 16 4.17 -5.23 -7.40
C PRO A 16 4.30 -3.93 -6.57
N ALA A 17 3.18 -3.34 -6.16
CA ALA A 17 3.21 -2.14 -5.32
C ALA A 17 3.78 -2.44 -3.93
N ALA A 18 3.40 -3.56 -3.31
CA ALA A 18 3.94 -3.98 -2.02
C ALA A 18 5.46 -4.15 -2.06
N ARG A 19 5.98 -4.77 -3.12
CA ARG A 19 7.44 -4.92 -3.31
C ARG A 19 8.18 -3.58 -3.39
N ARG A 20 7.58 -2.59 -4.04
CA ARG A 20 8.19 -1.26 -4.17
C ARG A 20 8.08 -0.44 -2.90
N THR A 21 7.01 -0.61 -2.15
CA THR A 21 6.73 0.18 -0.95
C THR A 21 7.49 -0.35 0.27
N ASP A 22 7.49 -1.66 0.46
CA ASP A 22 8.13 -2.32 1.60
C ASP A 22 8.58 -3.74 1.22
N GLY A 23 9.66 -3.80 0.47
CA GLY A 23 10.26 -5.06 0.02
C GLY A 23 10.78 -5.93 1.15
N GLU A 24 11.16 -5.34 2.28
CA GLU A 24 11.65 -6.09 3.45
C GLU A 24 10.50 -6.85 4.13
N SER A 25 9.36 -6.22 4.39
CA SER A 25 8.18 -6.89 4.91
C SER A 25 7.69 -8.00 3.97
N VAL A 26 7.73 -7.77 2.65
CA VAL A 26 7.42 -8.81 1.65
C VAL A 26 8.36 -9.99 1.77
N ARG A 27 9.68 -9.75 1.88
CA ARG A 27 10.68 -10.80 2.03
C ARG A 27 10.44 -11.62 3.30
N ILE A 28 10.26 -10.94 4.43
CA ILE A 28 9.99 -11.60 5.72
C ILE A 28 8.73 -12.46 5.65
N ALA A 29 7.62 -11.91 5.15
CA ALA A 29 6.37 -12.64 5.03
C ALA A 29 6.51 -13.89 4.16
N LYS A 30 7.15 -13.75 2.98
CA LYS A 30 7.43 -14.85 2.07
C LYS A 30 8.25 -15.96 2.76
N ASP A 31 9.31 -15.59 3.47
CA ASP A 31 10.19 -16.52 4.13
C ASP A 31 9.47 -17.29 5.25
N VAL A 32 8.65 -16.60 6.07
CA VAL A 32 7.81 -17.23 7.11
C VAL A 32 6.80 -18.20 6.49
N LEU A 33 6.08 -17.79 5.44
CA LEU A 33 5.12 -18.65 4.75
C LEU A 33 5.79 -19.88 4.13
N SER A 34 6.97 -19.70 3.51
CA SER A 34 7.69 -20.79 2.88
C SER A 34 8.26 -21.79 3.88
N ALA A 35 8.63 -21.33 5.07
CA ALA A 35 9.14 -22.18 6.13
C ALA A 35 8.03 -22.96 6.85
N GLY A 36 6.83 -22.39 6.95
CA GLY A 36 5.73 -22.96 7.74
C GLY A 36 4.72 -23.82 6.97
N ALA A 37 4.65 -23.67 5.64
CA ALA A 37 3.71 -24.43 4.82
C ALA A 37 4.34 -25.71 4.25
N ALA A 38 3.50 -26.71 3.99
CA ALA A 38 3.94 -27.97 3.37
C ALA A 38 4.45 -27.81 1.95
N GLY A 39 4.03 -26.75 1.26
CA GLY A 39 4.51 -26.37 -0.05
C GLY A 39 4.04 -24.96 -0.42
N THR A 40 4.94 -24.17 -0.95
CA THR A 40 4.67 -22.78 -1.32
C THR A 40 5.08 -22.51 -2.75
N LYS A 41 4.13 -22.08 -3.57
CA LYS A 41 4.41 -21.52 -4.89
C LYS A 41 4.35 -20.01 -4.80
N VAL A 42 5.48 -19.34 -5.00
CA VAL A 42 5.56 -17.88 -5.02
C VAL A 42 5.44 -17.36 -6.45
N CYS A 43 4.57 -16.38 -6.65
CA CYS A 43 4.36 -15.71 -7.93
C CYS A 43 4.52 -14.19 -7.75
N LEU A 44 5.19 -13.57 -8.70
CA LEU A 44 5.56 -12.17 -8.72
C LEU A 44 4.99 -11.53 -10.00
N PRO A 45 3.68 -11.32 -10.08
CA PRO A 45 3.08 -10.74 -11.29
C PRO A 45 3.60 -9.32 -11.51
N ASP A 46 3.83 -8.94 -12.76
CA ASP A 46 4.25 -7.58 -13.13
C ASP A 46 3.07 -6.61 -13.25
N GLY A 47 1.85 -7.14 -13.36
CA GLY A 47 0.66 -6.32 -13.48
C GLY A 47 -0.65 -7.05 -13.20
N PRO A 48 -1.80 -6.34 -13.33
CA PRO A 48 -3.11 -6.87 -12.99
C PRO A 48 -3.54 -8.07 -13.84
N GLU A 49 -3.16 -8.11 -15.11
CA GLU A 49 -3.51 -9.23 -16.00
C GLU A 49 -2.78 -10.51 -15.61
N GLU A 50 -1.49 -10.39 -15.28
CA GLU A 50 -0.72 -11.53 -14.83
C GLU A 50 -1.18 -12.00 -13.45
N PHE A 51 -1.52 -11.08 -12.55
CA PHE A 51 -2.14 -11.39 -11.27
C PHE A 51 -3.42 -12.23 -11.47
N ALA A 52 -4.29 -11.81 -12.41
CA ALA A 52 -5.51 -12.55 -12.74
C ALA A 52 -5.21 -13.96 -13.27
N ARG A 53 -4.24 -14.09 -14.18
CA ARG A 53 -3.81 -15.39 -14.73
C ARG A 53 -3.25 -16.31 -13.65
N VAL A 54 -2.43 -15.79 -12.76
CA VAL A 54 -1.85 -16.55 -11.64
C VAL A 54 -2.95 -17.06 -10.71
N LEU A 55 -3.88 -16.18 -10.32
CA LEU A 55 -4.98 -16.53 -9.44
C LEU A 55 -5.94 -17.55 -10.08
N ALA A 56 -6.22 -17.42 -11.38
CA ALA A 56 -7.04 -18.39 -12.12
C ALA A 56 -6.41 -19.78 -12.18
N ARG A 57 -5.08 -19.85 -12.22
CA ARG A 57 -4.30 -21.12 -12.27
C ARG A 57 -3.92 -21.64 -10.89
N ARG A 58 -4.59 -21.22 -9.81
CA ARG A 58 -4.28 -21.62 -8.44
C ARG A 58 -4.42 -23.14 -8.20
N GLY A 59 -5.32 -23.81 -8.93
CA GLY A 59 -5.66 -25.20 -8.68
C GLY A 59 -6.27 -25.38 -7.28
N SER A 60 -5.81 -26.38 -6.56
CA SER A 60 -6.22 -26.65 -5.16
C SER A 60 -5.42 -25.87 -4.12
N ARG A 61 -4.48 -24.99 -4.54
CA ARG A 61 -3.68 -24.20 -3.61
C ARG A 61 -4.49 -23.07 -3.01
N ARG A 62 -4.30 -22.85 -1.72
CA ARG A 62 -4.88 -21.71 -1.02
C ARG A 62 -4.13 -20.43 -1.42
N PRO A 63 -4.79 -19.44 -2.03
CA PRO A 63 -4.16 -18.18 -2.39
C PRO A 63 -3.89 -17.30 -1.16
N VAL A 64 -2.69 -16.78 -1.10
CA VAL A 64 -2.23 -15.78 -0.12
C VAL A 64 -1.77 -14.55 -0.89
N VAL A 65 -2.42 -13.42 -0.67
CA VAL A 65 -2.04 -12.14 -1.28
C VAL A 65 -1.16 -11.37 -0.32
N ILE A 66 0.06 -11.04 -0.73
CA ILE A 66 0.91 -10.08 -0.03
C ILE A 66 0.76 -8.73 -0.73
N GLY A 67 0.04 -7.80 -0.07
CA GLY A 67 -0.31 -6.52 -0.68
C GLY A 67 -1.21 -5.66 0.19
N ASP A 68 -1.62 -4.54 -0.37
CA ASP A 68 -2.52 -3.57 0.25
C ASP A 68 -4.01 -3.88 -0.03
N ASP A 69 -4.90 -2.99 0.43
CA ASP A 69 -6.35 -3.11 0.22
C ASP A 69 -6.73 -3.21 -1.26
N ARG A 70 -5.98 -2.59 -2.17
CA ARG A 70 -6.23 -2.65 -3.61
C ARG A 70 -5.93 -4.04 -4.17
N ALA A 71 -4.83 -4.64 -3.72
CA ALA A 71 -4.46 -5.99 -4.12
C ALA A 71 -5.48 -7.01 -3.60
N LEU A 72 -5.95 -6.85 -2.35
CA LEU A 72 -6.98 -7.67 -1.75
C LEU A 72 -8.31 -7.53 -2.52
N THR A 73 -8.77 -6.30 -2.75
CA THR A 73 -10.01 -6.03 -3.51
C THR A 73 -9.95 -6.65 -4.90
N ARG A 74 -8.81 -6.52 -5.59
CA ARG A 74 -8.59 -7.15 -6.90
C ARG A 74 -8.72 -8.67 -6.84
N ALA A 75 -8.13 -9.31 -5.83
CA ALA A 75 -8.21 -10.76 -5.67
C ALA A 75 -9.66 -11.21 -5.42
N VAL A 76 -10.38 -10.52 -4.53
CA VAL A 76 -11.78 -10.82 -4.25
C VAL A 76 -12.65 -10.63 -5.48
N ALA A 77 -12.48 -9.52 -6.23
CA ALA A 77 -13.20 -9.25 -7.47
C ALA A 77 -12.98 -10.34 -8.54
N LEU A 78 -11.74 -10.81 -8.66
CA LEU A 78 -11.41 -11.88 -9.59
C LEU A 78 -12.06 -13.21 -9.20
N LEU A 79 -12.01 -13.57 -7.91
CA LEU A 79 -12.64 -14.77 -7.39
C LEU A 79 -14.17 -14.69 -7.49
N HIS A 80 -14.77 -13.52 -7.26
CA HIS A 80 -16.20 -13.27 -7.44
C HIS A 80 -16.63 -13.53 -8.89
N ARG A 81 -15.98 -12.90 -9.86
CA ARG A 81 -16.27 -13.11 -11.29
C ARG A 81 -16.08 -14.56 -11.74
N GLN A 82 -15.16 -15.30 -11.12
CA GLN A 82 -14.96 -16.72 -11.35
C GLN A 82 -15.96 -17.60 -10.60
N ARG A 83 -16.87 -17.02 -9.79
CA ARG A 83 -17.81 -17.73 -8.88
C ARG A 83 -17.08 -18.71 -7.96
N ALA A 84 -15.89 -18.35 -7.52
CA ALA A 84 -14.99 -19.23 -6.76
C ALA A 84 -14.87 -18.84 -5.27
N LEU A 85 -15.51 -17.75 -4.83
CA LEU A 85 -15.40 -17.28 -3.43
C LEU A 85 -15.90 -18.30 -2.42
N ALA A 86 -17.00 -18.98 -2.70
CA ALA A 86 -17.57 -19.96 -1.77
C ALA A 86 -16.68 -21.19 -1.56
N ALA A 87 -15.82 -21.49 -2.53
CA ALA A 87 -14.95 -22.67 -2.53
C ALA A 87 -13.47 -22.33 -2.32
N CYS A 88 -13.15 -21.07 -2.04
CA CYS A 88 -11.77 -20.60 -1.96
C CYS A 88 -11.53 -19.78 -0.70
N VAL A 89 -10.67 -20.31 0.17
CA VAL A 89 -10.17 -19.54 1.30
C VAL A 89 -9.07 -18.62 0.81
N LEU A 90 -9.32 -17.32 0.88
CA LEU A 90 -8.35 -16.28 0.52
C LEU A 90 -7.68 -15.76 1.79
N SER A 91 -6.37 -15.72 1.81
CA SER A 91 -5.59 -15.13 2.90
C SER A 91 -4.88 -13.87 2.44
N VAL A 92 -4.63 -12.95 3.37
CA VAL A 92 -3.89 -11.71 3.11
C VAL A 92 -2.78 -11.52 4.13
N VAL A 93 -1.62 -11.06 3.64
CA VAL A 93 -0.56 -10.47 4.44
C VAL A 93 -0.50 -9.00 4.06
N PRO A 94 -0.95 -8.10 4.95
CA PRO A 94 -1.05 -6.67 4.64
C PRO A 94 0.33 -6.03 4.52
N VAL A 95 0.67 -5.54 3.33
CA VAL A 95 1.90 -4.79 3.07
C VAL A 95 1.58 -3.68 2.06
N GLY A 96 1.89 -2.45 2.41
CA GLY A 96 1.67 -1.30 1.53
C GLY A 96 1.07 -0.09 2.22
N GLY A 97 0.55 0.85 1.42
CA GLY A 97 0.11 2.16 1.92
C GLY A 97 -1.31 2.20 2.48
N SER A 98 -2.21 1.32 2.05
CA SER A 98 -3.61 1.30 2.50
C SER A 98 -3.94 -0.07 3.09
N LEU A 99 -4.16 -0.12 4.39
CA LEU A 99 -4.41 -1.34 5.16
C LEU A 99 -5.72 -1.26 5.96
N GLY A 100 -6.63 -0.38 5.56
CA GLY A 100 -7.89 -0.13 6.25
C GLY A 100 -8.80 -1.36 6.31
N VAL A 101 -8.86 -2.13 5.24
CA VAL A 101 -9.62 -3.38 5.19
C VAL A 101 -9.01 -4.43 6.12
N ALA A 102 -7.68 -4.58 6.09
CA ALA A 102 -6.98 -5.52 6.96
C ALA A 102 -7.22 -5.17 8.45
N HIS A 103 -7.14 -3.89 8.82
CA HIS A 103 -7.47 -3.42 10.17
C HIS A 103 -8.91 -3.73 10.55
N ALA A 104 -9.88 -3.43 9.68
CA ALA A 104 -11.30 -3.69 9.94
C ALA A 104 -11.60 -5.19 10.12
N LEU A 105 -10.84 -6.05 9.46
CA LEU A 105 -10.93 -7.50 9.59
C LEU A 105 -10.18 -8.07 10.80
N GLY A 106 -9.41 -7.25 11.50
CA GLY A 106 -8.56 -7.67 12.63
C GLY A 106 -7.34 -8.50 12.19
N VAL A 107 -6.91 -8.36 10.93
CA VAL A 107 -5.71 -9.01 10.42
C VAL A 107 -4.46 -8.30 10.95
N PRO A 108 -3.49 -9.01 11.53
CA PRO A 108 -2.24 -8.39 11.96
C PRO A 108 -1.54 -7.69 10.80
N THR A 109 -1.00 -6.49 11.02
CA THR A 109 -0.32 -5.72 9.98
C THR A 109 1.21 -5.91 9.98
N GLY A 110 1.77 -6.54 11.00
CA GLY A 110 3.18 -6.92 11.01
C GLY A 110 3.43 -8.17 10.17
N ALA A 111 4.42 -8.14 9.28
CA ALA A 111 4.70 -9.20 8.31
C ALA A 111 4.79 -10.62 8.91
N VAL A 112 5.51 -10.75 10.04
CA VAL A 112 5.65 -12.05 10.74
C VAL A 112 4.32 -12.50 11.35
N ALA A 113 3.62 -11.61 12.03
CA ALA A 113 2.36 -11.93 12.70
C ALA A 113 1.27 -12.29 11.70
N ALA A 114 1.17 -11.54 10.59
CA ALA A 114 0.23 -11.83 9.51
C ALA A 114 0.52 -13.17 8.83
N ALA A 115 1.80 -13.43 8.52
CA ALA A 115 2.18 -14.71 7.91
C ALA A 115 1.90 -15.90 8.82
N ARG A 116 2.12 -15.76 10.13
CA ARG A 116 1.76 -16.80 11.13
C ARG A 116 0.25 -17.01 11.19
N ALA A 117 -0.55 -15.93 11.22
CA ALA A 117 -2.01 -16.05 11.20
C ALA A 117 -2.53 -16.80 9.95
N VAL A 118 -1.87 -16.62 8.80
CA VAL A 118 -2.15 -17.41 7.60
C VAL A 118 -1.85 -18.89 7.82
N LEU A 119 -0.71 -19.22 8.43
CA LEU A 119 -0.29 -20.61 8.69
C LEU A 119 -1.15 -21.28 9.76
N ASP A 120 -1.62 -20.53 10.76
CA ASP A 120 -2.53 -21.02 11.81
C ASP A 120 -3.90 -21.38 11.26
N GLY A 121 -4.25 -20.91 10.06
CA GLY A 121 -5.42 -21.35 9.31
C GLY A 121 -6.75 -20.90 9.89
N ALA A 122 -6.81 -19.87 10.73
CA ALA A 122 -8.06 -19.33 11.25
C ALA A 122 -8.87 -18.70 10.10
N GLU A 123 -10.06 -19.25 9.84
CA GLU A 123 -10.96 -18.81 8.78
C GLU A 123 -12.17 -18.08 9.35
N ARG A 124 -12.60 -17.03 8.67
CA ARG A 124 -13.82 -16.32 8.95
C ARG A 124 -14.62 -16.12 7.67
N ARG A 125 -15.89 -16.46 7.68
CA ARG A 125 -16.81 -16.12 6.60
C ARG A 125 -17.26 -14.68 6.77
N LEU A 126 -17.30 -13.97 5.66
CA LEU A 126 -17.72 -12.58 5.58
C LEU A 126 -18.72 -12.45 4.45
N ASP A 127 -19.74 -11.61 4.68
CA ASP A 127 -20.63 -11.19 3.61
C ASP A 127 -19.91 -10.20 2.70
N LEU A 128 -20.22 -10.27 1.42
CA LEU A 128 -19.64 -9.41 0.40
C LEU A 128 -20.71 -8.48 -0.16
N LEU A 129 -20.46 -7.17 -0.08
CA LEU A 129 -21.31 -6.19 -0.74
C LEU A 129 -20.88 -6.05 -2.20
N VAL A 130 -21.81 -6.29 -3.09
CA VAL A 130 -21.63 -6.21 -4.54
C VAL A 130 -22.64 -5.20 -5.08
N ASP A 131 -22.20 -4.28 -5.93
CA ASP A 131 -23.09 -3.34 -6.61
C ASP A 131 -23.67 -3.93 -7.92
N ASP A 132 -24.61 -3.20 -8.54
CA ASP A 132 -25.32 -3.64 -9.75
C ASP A 132 -24.39 -3.82 -10.97
N SER A 133 -23.17 -3.31 -10.90
CA SER A 133 -22.13 -3.45 -11.95
C SER A 133 -21.09 -4.52 -11.65
N ASP A 134 -21.37 -5.45 -10.73
CA ASP A 134 -20.41 -6.43 -10.21
C ASP A 134 -19.18 -5.80 -9.52
N GLY A 135 -19.29 -4.56 -9.10
CA GLY A 135 -18.29 -3.87 -8.30
C GLY A 135 -18.30 -4.38 -6.86
N ILE A 136 -17.12 -4.61 -6.30
CA ILE A 136 -16.97 -5.12 -4.94
C ILE A 136 -16.60 -3.99 -4.00
N VAL A 137 -17.31 -3.88 -2.89
CA VAL A 137 -17.00 -2.97 -1.82
C VAL A 137 -16.40 -3.74 -0.65
N LEU A 138 -15.10 -3.51 -0.42
CA LEU A 138 -14.40 -3.91 0.80
C LEU A 138 -14.07 -2.65 1.58
N GLY A 139 -14.50 -2.56 2.83
CA GLY A 139 -14.25 -1.40 3.67
C GLY A 139 -15.47 -0.51 3.84
N ALA A 140 -15.26 0.79 4.05
CA ALA A 140 -16.33 1.73 4.38
C ALA A 140 -17.03 2.28 3.13
N LEU A 141 -18.35 2.11 3.06
CA LEU A 141 -19.22 2.80 2.10
C LEU A 141 -19.85 4.01 2.80
N ARG A 142 -19.70 5.20 2.21
CA ARG A 142 -20.35 6.43 2.71
C ARG A 142 -21.58 6.75 1.88
N ILE A 143 -22.72 6.80 2.53
CA ILE A 143 -24.01 7.19 1.94
C ILE A 143 -24.63 8.26 2.87
N PRO A 144 -24.94 9.48 2.39
CA PRO A 144 -24.74 9.99 1.03
C PRO A 144 -23.26 10.21 0.67
N PRO A 145 -22.95 10.29 -0.63
CA PRO A 145 -21.60 10.64 -1.06
C PRO A 145 -21.22 12.01 -0.51
N LEU A 146 -19.95 12.18 -0.14
CA LEU A 146 -19.46 13.51 0.24
C LEU A 146 -19.70 14.48 -0.91
N PRO A 147 -20.22 15.71 -0.66
CA PRO A 147 -20.26 16.72 -1.69
C PRO A 147 -18.88 16.87 -2.29
N LEU A 148 -18.76 16.76 -3.61
CA LEU A 148 -17.53 17.18 -4.26
C LEU A 148 -17.29 18.63 -3.84
N ALA A 149 -16.13 18.90 -3.24
CA ALA A 149 -15.72 20.27 -2.98
C ALA A 149 -15.86 21.06 -4.30
N PRO A 150 -16.47 22.25 -4.28
CA PRO A 150 -16.55 23.06 -5.47
C PRO A 150 -15.14 23.19 -6.06
N GLN A 151 -14.97 22.75 -7.28
CA GLN A 151 -13.76 23.07 -8.02
C GLN A 151 -13.88 24.58 -8.26
N ASP A 152 -13.08 25.36 -7.53
CA ASP A 152 -12.92 26.79 -7.79
C ASP A 152 -12.53 26.92 -9.27
N PRO A 153 -13.35 27.53 -10.10
CA PRO A 153 -12.95 27.90 -11.43
C PRO A 153 -12.09 29.18 -11.28
N GLY A 154 -10.91 29.01 -10.69
CA GLY A 154 -9.90 30.07 -10.57
C GLY A 154 -9.34 30.42 -11.93
N GLY A 155 -10.13 31.14 -12.71
CA GLY A 155 -9.63 31.91 -13.81
C GLY A 155 -8.80 33.09 -13.27
N PRO A 156 -7.72 33.45 -13.96
CA PRO A 156 -6.90 34.59 -13.57
C PRO A 156 -7.75 35.86 -13.70
N ARG A 157 -8.03 36.51 -12.58
CA ARG A 157 -8.55 37.87 -12.59
C ARG A 157 -7.42 38.81 -13.00
N ASP A 158 -7.44 39.17 -14.25
CA ASP A 158 -6.81 40.38 -14.78
C ASP A 158 -7.24 41.56 -13.91
N SER A 159 -6.38 42.00 -13.03
CA SER A 159 -6.50 43.29 -12.38
C SER A 159 -5.77 44.28 -13.25
N ARG A 160 -6.45 44.75 -14.27
CA ARG A 160 -6.10 46.04 -14.93
C ARG A 160 -6.83 47.16 -14.21
N GLU A 161 -6.05 48.20 -14.03
CA GLU A 161 -6.45 49.62 -13.86
C GLU A 161 -6.87 50.11 -12.48
N ALA A 162 -5.94 50.81 -11.86
CA ALA A 162 -6.18 52.23 -11.58
C ALA A 162 -4.85 52.96 -11.45
N HIS A 163 -4.58 53.75 -12.45
CA HIS A 163 -3.59 54.78 -12.55
C HIS A 163 -4.06 55.97 -11.74
N ASP A 164 -3.25 56.46 -10.79
CA ASP A 164 -3.38 57.87 -10.33
C ASP A 164 -1.97 58.39 -9.96
N PRO A 165 -1.54 59.51 -10.55
CA PRO A 165 -0.25 60.10 -10.34
C PRO A 165 -0.32 61.25 -9.33
N GLY A 166 0.58 61.25 -8.36
CA GLY A 166 0.67 62.40 -7.42
C GLY A 166 1.97 62.36 -6.62
N GLU A 167 2.92 63.14 -7.14
CA GLU A 167 3.84 64.05 -6.45
C GLU A 167 4.49 63.62 -5.10
N GLY A 168 5.79 63.45 -5.08
CA GLY A 168 6.72 64.53 -4.68
C GLY A 168 7.49 64.26 -3.43
N HIS A 169 8.77 64.43 -3.52
CA HIS A 169 9.75 64.89 -2.50
C HIS A 169 10.73 63.87 -1.92
N ASP A 170 11.91 64.11 -2.45
CA ASP A 170 13.24 64.26 -1.75
C ASP A 170 13.96 63.04 -1.14
N ALA A 171 15.10 62.81 -1.77
CA ALA A 171 16.29 62.11 -1.27
C ALA A 171 17.00 62.94 -0.16
N PRO A 172 18.16 62.57 0.39
CA PRO A 172 19.05 61.41 0.18
C PRO A 172 19.70 60.88 1.48
N GLY A 173 20.46 59.78 1.39
CA GLY A 173 21.41 59.47 2.48
C GLY A 173 21.89 58.01 2.46
N SER A 174 22.84 57.77 1.65
CA SER A 174 24.22 57.23 1.90
C SER A 174 24.42 56.14 2.92
N GLY A 175 25.06 55.07 2.47
CA GLY A 175 25.79 54.17 3.35
C GLY A 175 25.90 52.71 2.93
N SER A 176 26.68 52.43 1.92
CA SER A 176 27.43 51.16 1.76
C SER A 176 28.76 51.31 2.54
N PRO A 177 29.58 50.30 2.68
CA PRO A 177 29.51 48.86 2.66
C PRO A 177 30.28 48.21 3.85
N ARG A 178 30.32 46.90 3.96
CA ARG A 178 31.51 46.10 4.35
C ARG A 178 31.23 44.64 4.60
N ASP A 179 31.63 43.82 3.67
CA ASP A 179 32.25 42.53 3.91
C ASP A 179 33.60 42.73 4.62
N PRO A 180 34.18 41.86 5.40
CA PRO A 180 34.73 40.61 4.90
C PRO A 180 34.95 39.45 5.92
N ARG A 181 35.07 38.25 5.35
CA ARG A 181 36.05 37.17 5.67
C ARG A 181 36.41 36.83 7.11
N ALA A 182 36.44 35.53 7.33
CA ALA A 182 37.55 34.70 7.83
C ALA A 182 36.94 33.49 8.57
N ASP A 183 37.17 32.33 8.18
CA ASP A 183 38.37 31.49 8.10
C ASP A 183 38.51 30.56 9.32
N GLN A 184 39.00 29.39 9.01
CA GLN A 184 39.63 28.34 9.86
C GLN A 184 38.73 27.21 10.37
N ARG A 185 38.83 26.01 9.65
CA ARG A 185 39.82 24.93 9.88
C ARG A 185 39.86 24.42 11.35
N THR A 186 39.66 23.14 11.47
CA THR A 186 40.58 22.09 11.97
C THR A 186 39.82 20.78 12.19
N HIS A 187 40.19 19.71 11.50
CA HIS A 187 41.12 18.66 11.91
C HIS A 187 40.66 17.75 13.07
N GLY A 188 40.67 16.44 12.77
CA GLY A 188 40.74 15.32 13.69
C GLY A 188 39.74 14.23 13.28
N GLY A 189 40.01 13.15 12.65
CA GLY A 189 41.20 12.31 12.53
C GLY A 189 41.32 11.37 13.74
N TRP A 190 41.11 10.08 13.56
CA TRP A 190 41.46 8.91 14.37
C TRP A 190 40.35 7.87 14.13
N GLY A 191 40.59 6.68 13.67
CA GLY A 191 41.75 5.82 13.83
C GLY A 191 41.24 4.39 14.06
N LEU A 192 41.64 3.50 13.23
CA LEU A 192 41.52 2.03 13.22
C LEU A 192 41.79 1.38 14.58
N HIS A 193 41.12 0.24 14.81
CA HIS A 193 41.62 -1.07 15.35
C HIS A 193 40.40 -1.93 15.56
N GLY A 194 40.24 -3.14 15.02
CA GLY A 194 41.13 -4.29 14.99
C GLY A 194 40.81 -5.24 16.15
N GLY A 195 40.17 -6.36 15.90
CA GLY A 195 39.83 -7.42 16.82
C GLY A 195 38.76 -8.32 16.20
#